data_038ba57826228ed7f950009bec494994
#
_entry.id   038ba57826228ed7f950009bec494994
#
_cell.length_a   1.000
_cell.length_b   1.000
_cell.length_c   1.000
_cell.angle_alpha   90.00
_cell.angle_beta   90.00
_cell.angle_gamma   90.00
#
_symmetry.space_group_name_H-M   'P 1'
#
loop_
_entity.id
_entity.type
_entity.pdbx_description
1 polymer ?
#
loop_
_entity_poly.entity_id
_entity_poly.type
_entity_poly.pdbx_seq_one_letter_code
_entity_poly.pdbx_strand_id
1 'polypeptide(L)' 'MKAREIRELTPEELSQKEKDLTEELFNLRFQHALGQLENTMRLTVIRRDLARVKTLKQERTNA' A
#
# COMPACT_ATOMS: atom_id res chain seq x y z
N MET A 1 7.88 -2.00 1.57
CA MET A 1 7.73 -2.91 2.72
C MET A 1 8.15 -4.31 2.34
N LYS A 2 8.79 -5.00 3.27
CA LYS A 2 9.14 -6.40 3.06
C LYS A 2 7.95 -7.29 3.43
N ALA A 3 7.77 -8.40 2.73
CA ALA A 3 6.68 -9.32 3.00
C ALA A 3 6.67 -9.82 4.46
N ARG A 4 7.86 -10.01 5.04
CA ARG A 4 8.01 -10.41 6.44
C ARG A 4 7.35 -9.42 7.39
N GLU A 5 7.57 -8.12 7.18
CA GLU A 5 7.00 -7.06 8.02
C GLU A 5 5.49 -7.07 7.96
N ILE A 6 4.94 -7.27 6.78
CA ILE A 6 3.48 -7.29 6.58
C ILE A 6 2.86 -8.50 7.28
N ARG A 7 3.54 -9.64 7.26
CA ARG A 7 3.04 -10.87 7.88
C ARG A 7 2.97 -10.79 9.40
N GLU A 8 3.76 -9.92 10.01
CA GLU A 8 3.77 -9.73 11.46
C GLU A 8 2.64 -8.84 11.94
N LEU A 9 1.92 -8.19 11.05
CA LEU A 9 0.85 -7.27 11.42
C LEU A 9 -0.43 -8.01 11.82
N THR A 10 -1.13 -7.44 12.81
CA THR A 10 -2.46 -7.94 13.19
C THR A 10 -3.48 -7.59 12.10
N PRO A 11 -4.68 -8.23 12.08
CA PRO A 11 -5.71 -7.88 11.12
C PRO A 11 -6.09 -6.40 11.14
N GLU A 12 -6.16 -5.81 12.34
CA GLU A 12 -6.47 -4.38 12.48
C GLU A 12 -5.36 -3.51 11.89
N GLU A 13 -4.10 -3.89 12.14
CA GLU A 13 -2.94 -3.18 11.60
C GLU A 13 -2.90 -3.30 10.07
N LEU A 14 -3.25 -4.46 9.51
CA LEU A 14 -3.32 -4.65 8.07
C LEU A 14 -4.37 -3.74 7.44
N SER A 15 -5.54 -3.65 8.07
CA SER A 15 -6.61 -2.78 7.58
C SER A 15 -6.19 -1.32 7.61
N GLN A 16 -5.54 -0.90 8.68
CA GLN A 16 -5.04 0.47 8.79
C GLN A 16 -3.95 0.74 7.76
N LYS A 17 -3.05 -0.22 7.55
CA LYS A 17 -1.98 -0.09 6.58
C LYS A 17 -2.52 0.03 5.15
N GLU A 18 -3.52 -0.78 4.83
CA GLU A 18 -4.19 -0.70 3.53
C GLU A 18 -4.79 0.68 3.31
N LYS A 19 -5.46 1.21 4.31
CA LYS A 19 -6.06 2.54 4.25
C LYS A 19 -5.01 3.63 4.04
N ASP A 20 -3.93 3.57 4.83
CA ASP A 20 -2.84 4.54 4.73
C ASP A 20 -2.18 4.52 3.35
N LEU A 21 -1.92 3.32 2.83
CA LEU A 21 -1.31 3.17 1.51
C LEU A 21 -2.24 3.64 0.40
N THR A 22 -3.54 3.41 0.55
CA THR A 22 -4.53 3.87 -0.42
C THR A 22 -4.55 5.40 -0.48
N GLU A 23 -4.54 6.05 0.66
CA GLU A 23 -4.51 7.51 0.73
C GLU A 23 -3.22 8.06 0.13
N GLU A 24 -2.08 7.45 0.44
CA GLU A 24 -0.80 7.86 -0.10
C GLU A 24 -0.75 7.71 -1.62
N LEU A 25 -1.27 6.59 -2.13
CA LEU A 25 -1.34 6.36 -3.58
C LEU A 25 -2.19 7.42 -4.26
N PHE A 26 -3.33 7.78 -3.66
CA PHE A 26 -4.21 8.81 -4.18
C PHE A 26 -3.50 10.15 -4.27
N ASN A 27 -2.80 10.53 -3.20
CA ASN A 27 -2.07 11.78 -3.15
C ASN A 27 -0.95 11.81 -4.20
N LEU A 28 -0.21 10.71 -4.35
CA LEU A 28 0.87 10.62 -5.33
C LEU A 28 0.34 10.70 -6.76
N ARG A 29 -0.79 10.05 -7.03
CA ARG A 29 -1.43 10.13 -8.35
C ARG A 29 -1.88 11.54 -8.67
N PHE A 30 -2.42 12.23 -7.68
CA PHE A 30 -2.84 13.61 -7.83
C PHE A 30 -1.64 14.51 -8.14
N GLN A 31 -0.54 14.37 -7.40
CA GLN A 31 0.68 15.11 -7.65
C GLN A 31 1.24 14.83 -9.04
N HIS A 32 1.20 13.58 -9.45
CA HIS A 32 1.66 13.18 -10.79
C HIS A 32 0.82 13.83 -11.88
N ALA A 33 -0.49 13.86 -11.71
CA ALA A 33 -1.41 14.47 -12.67
C ALA A 33 -1.16 15.98 -12.81
N LEU A 34 -0.72 16.62 -11.72
CA LEU A 34 -0.39 18.04 -11.72
C LEU A 34 1.04 18.34 -12.20
N GLY A 35 1.80 17.29 -12.52
CA GLY A 35 3.20 17.45 -12.91
C GLY A 35 4.14 17.82 -11.78
N GLN A 36 3.71 17.62 -10.53
CA GLN A 36 4.47 18.01 -9.34
C GLN A 36 5.24 16.85 -8.68
N LEU A 37 5.03 15.62 -9.15
CA LEU A 37 5.71 14.46 -8.59
C LEU A 37 7.10 14.30 -9.22
N GLU A 38 8.14 14.48 -8.41
CA GLU A 38 9.52 14.41 -8.87
C GLU A 38 9.98 12.98 -9.15
N ASN A 39 9.54 12.02 -8.34
CA ASN A 39 9.98 10.64 -8.45
C ASN A 39 8.79 9.70 -8.64
N THR A 40 8.57 9.29 -9.90
CA THR A 40 7.47 8.40 -10.24
C THR A 40 7.66 6.97 -9.71
N MET A 41 8.88 6.61 -9.31
CA MET A 41 9.14 5.31 -8.70
C MET A 41 8.37 5.10 -7.39
N ARG A 42 8.04 6.18 -6.70
CA ARG A 42 7.22 6.09 -5.49
C ARG A 42 5.85 5.49 -5.77
N LEU A 43 5.27 5.83 -6.91
CA LEU A 43 3.99 5.23 -7.32
C LEU A 43 4.10 3.72 -7.45
N THR A 44 5.16 3.25 -8.08
CA THR A 44 5.40 1.81 -8.26
C THR A 44 5.56 1.11 -6.91
N VAL A 45 6.34 1.70 -6.01
CA VAL A 45 6.59 1.11 -4.68
C VAL A 45 5.30 1.04 -3.88
N ILE A 46 4.53 2.12 -3.83
CA ILE A 46 3.28 2.16 -3.06
C ILE A 46 2.25 1.19 -3.63
N ARG A 47 2.12 1.11 -4.95
CA ARG A 47 1.21 0.16 -5.59
C ARG A 47 1.57 -1.29 -5.24
N ARG A 48 2.86 -1.60 -5.25
CA ARG A 48 3.36 -2.93 -4.90
C ARG A 48 3.06 -3.27 -3.44
N ASP A 49 3.35 -2.33 -2.53
CA ASP A 49 3.09 -2.53 -1.11
C ASP A 49 1.60 -2.72 -0.84
N LEU A 50 0.76 -1.92 -1.48
CA LEU A 50 -0.68 -2.03 -1.33
C LEU A 50 -1.18 -3.40 -1.81
N ALA A 51 -0.67 -3.88 -2.95
CA ALA A 51 -1.03 -5.19 -3.48
C ALA A 51 -0.65 -6.31 -2.50
N ARG A 52 0.52 -6.21 -1.88
CA ARG A 52 0.98 -7.20 -0.88
C ARG A 52 0.07 -7.21 0.34
N VAL A 53 -0.29 -6.03 0.84
CA VAL A 53 -1.17 -5.92 2.01
C VAL A 53 -2.55 -6.50 1.69
N LYS A 54 -3.10 -6.18 0.53
CA LYS A 54 -4.40 -6.72 0.11
C LYS A 54 -4.38 -8.23 -0.01
N THR A 55 -3.32 -8.78 -0.60
CA THR A 55 -3.18 -10.23 -0.77
C THR A 55 -3.13 -10.94 0.58
N LEU A 56 -2.32 -10.44 1.51
CA LEU A 56 -2.20 -11.06 2.83
C LEU A 56 -3.49 -10.93 3.63
N LYS A 57 -4.17 -9.80 3.53
CA LYS A 57 -5.46 -9.60 4.19
C LYS A 57 -6.49 -10.60 3.68
N GLN A 58 -6.52 -10.80 2.37
CA GLN A 58 -7.43 -11.75 1.74
C GLN A 58 -7.11 -13.20 2.15
N GLU A 59 -5.84 -13.57 2.17
CA GLU A 59 -5.41 -14.89 2.60
C GLU A 59 -5.87 -15.20 4.03
N ARG A 60 -5.70 -14.23 4.94
CA ARG A 60 -6.11 -14.39 6.33
C ARG A 60 -7.62 -14.50 6.49
N THR A 61 -8.38 -13.78 5.66
CA THR A 61 -9.83 -13.82 5.69
C THR A 61 -10.37 -15.15 5.18
N ASN A 62 -9.68 -15.73 4.20
CA ASN A 62 -10.09 -16.99 3.56
C ASN A 62 -9.54 -18.24 4.24
N ALA A 63 -8.68 -18.08 5.22
CA ALA A 63 -8.04 -19.21 5.92
C ALA A 63 -8.96 -19.90 6.95
#